data_0af09d8a12faa1859e3a04d4fbc37e76
#
_entry.id   0af09d8a12faa1859e3a04d4fbc37e76
#
_cell.length_a   1.000
_cell.length_b   1.000
_cell.length_c   1.000
_cell.angle_alpha   90.00
_cell.angle_beta   90.00
_cell.angle_gamma   90.00
#
_symmetry.space_group_name_H-M   'P 1'
#
loop_
_entity.id
_entity.type
_entity.pdbx_description
1 polymer ?
#
loop_
_entity_poly.entity_id
_entity_poly.type
_entity_poly.pdbx_seq_one_letter_code
_entity_poly.pdbx_strand_id
1 'polypeptide(L)'
;MNSKPQIAVVGAGIVGICSAYFLQKTGFQVTLIDKNEPGSMTSYGHACTFADYACVPVNSPDLFKNIPSMLLKSNGPLAIDFFHVLKNLNWATKFLQNCTTKKVEYISNSLGNLLNNASISYDEIFTDINVSEYIKNEQALYLYQNES
;
A
#
# COMPACT_ATOMS: atom_id res chain seq x y z
N MET A 1 29.69 -1.18 -30.06
CA MET A 1 28.44 -1.80 -29.55
C MET A 1 28.15 -1.21 -28.19
N ASN A 2 27.17 -0.30 -28.10
CA ASN A 2 26.76 0.21 -26.77
C ASN A 2 25.98 -0.91 -26.06
N SER A 3 26.62 -1.56 -25.09
CA SER A 3 25.91 -2.50 -24.21
C SER A 3 24.85 -1.74 -23.44
N LYS A 4 23.62 -2.24 -23.41
CA LYS A 4 22.55 -1.67 -22.56
C LYS A 4 23.01 -1.70 -21.09
N PRO A 5 22.74 -0.65 -20.31
CA PRO A 5 23.04 -0.69 -18.87
C PRO A 5 22.32 -1.86 -18.20
N GLN A 6 23.03 -2.54 -17.30
CA GLN A 6 22.50 -3.71 -16.58
C GLN A 6 22.02 -3.30 -15.18
N ILE A 7 20.86 -3.80 -14.79
CA ILE A 7 20.27 -3.57 -13.46
C ILE A 7 19.83 -4.91 -12.88
N ALA A 8 20.16 -5.15 -11.61
CA ALA A 8 19.61 -6.24 -10.83
C ALA A 8 18.50 -5.72 -9.90
N VAL A 9 17.33 -6.33 -9.97
CA VAL A 9 16.21 -6.07 -9.05
C VAL A 9 16.12 -7.25 -8.10
N VAL A 10 16.27 -7.01 -6.82
CA VAL A 10 16.22 -8.04 -5.77
C VAL A 10 14.84 -8.03 -5.12
N GLY A 11 14.16 -9.16 -5.22
CA GLY A 11 12.79 -9.36 -4.77
C GLY A 11 11.81 -9.41 -5.93
N ALA A 12 11.16 -10.56 -6.13
CA ALA A 12 10.16 -10.80 -7.18
C ALA A 12 8.72 -10.82 -6.65
N GLY A 13 8.41 -9.99 -5.66
CA GLY A 13 7.05 -9.61 -5.31
C GLY A 13 6.49 -8.58 -6.30
N ILE A 14 5.24 -8.13 -6.11
CA ILE A 14 4.57 -7.21 -7.04
C ILE A 14 5.39 -5.93 -7.31
N VAL A 15 6.01 -5.34 -6.28
CA VAL A 15 6.83 -4.14 -6.42
C VAL A 15 8.06 -4.41 -7.30
N GLY A 16 8.77 -5.51 -7.06
CA GLY A 16 9.97 -5.86 -7.84
C GLY A 16 9.63 -6.19 -9.29
N ILE A 17 8.54 -6.92 -9.53
CA ILE A 17 8.08 -7.27 -10.88
C ILE A 17 7.71 -6.01 -11.66
N CYS A 18 6.89 -5.13 -11.09
CA CYS A 18 6.52 -3.87 -11.75
C CYS A 18 7.73 -2.96 -11.99
N SER A 19 8.65 -2.87 -11.03
CA SER A 19 9.89 -2.11 -11.20
C SER A 19 10.75 -2.66 -12.32
N ALA A 20 10.92 -3.98 -12.39
CA ALA A 20 11.68 -4.65 -13.43
C ALA A 20 11.06 -4.41 -14.82
N TYR A 21 9.73 -4.50 -14.92
CA TYR A 21 8.99 -4.24 -16.14
C TYR A 21 9.26 -2.83 -16.67
N PHE A 22 9.06 -1.79 -15.86
CA PHE A 22 9.27 -0.41 -16.30
C PHE A 22 10.74 -0.09 -16.60
N LEU A 23 11.67 -0.62 -15.82
CA LEU A 23 13.11 -0.49 -16.13
C LEU A 23 13.45 -1.13 -17.49
N GLN A 24 12.88 -2.28 -17.78
CA GLN A 24 13.07 -2.95 -19.07
C GLN A 24 12.48 -2.13 -20.22
N LYS A 25 11.28 -1.54 -20.05
CA LYS A 25 10.66 -0.63 -21.04
C LYS A 25 11.51 0.62 -21.28
N THR A 26 12.20 1.13 -20.28
CA THR A 26 13.12 2.28 -20.45
C THR A 26 14.47 1.90 -21.04
N GLY A 27 14.67 0.64 -21.42
CA GLY A 27 15.81 0.17 -22.20
C GLY A 27 16.95 -0.46 -21.41
N PHE A 28 16.78 -0.66 -20.09
CA PHE A 28 17.75 -1.41 -19.30
C PHE A 28 17.69 -2.92 -19.58
N GLN A 29 18.82 -3.60 -19.41
CA GLN A 29 18.85 -5.05 -19.31
C GLN A 29 18.63 -5.43 -17.84
N VAL A 30 17.45 -5.99 -17.51
CA VAL A 30 17.05 -6.24 -16.13
C VAL A 30 17.21 -7.73 -15.79
N THR A 31 17.82 -8.00 -14.63
CA THR A 31 17.85 -9.31 -14.00
C THR A 31 17.04 -9.26 -12.71
N LEU A 32 15.96 -10.03 -12.64
CA LEU A 32 15.12 -10.18 -11.45
C LEU A 32 15.63 -11.36 -10.61
N ILE A 33 15.91 -11.13 -9.33
CA ILE A 33 16.49 -12.12 -8.41
C ILE A 33 15.58 -12.32 -7.21
N ASP A 34 15.14 -13.54 -6.99
CA ASP A 34 14.43 -13.96 -5.77
C ASP A 34 14.84 -15.38 -5.37
N LYS A 35 14.67 -15.70 -4.11
CA LYS A 35 14.89 -17.07 -3.60
C LYS A 35 13.70 -17.99 -3.86
N ASN A 36 12.52 -17.43 -4.15
CA ASN A 36 11.28 -18.15 -4.40
C ASN A 36 10.76 -17.83 -5.80
N GLU A 37 9.73 -18.51 -6.23
CA GLU A 37 9.00 -18.22 -7.46
C GLU A 37 8.43 -16.80 -7.46
N PRO A 38 8.44 -16.07 -8.59
CA PRO A 38 7.89 -14.73 -8.66
C PRO A 38 6.44 -14.67 -8.20
N GLY A 39 6.12 -13.70 -7.33
CA GLY A 39 4.78 -13.49 -6.79
C GLY A 39 4.30 -14.50 -5.76
N SER A 40 5.06 -15.57 -5.45
CA SER A 40 4.60 -16.68 -4.61
C SER A 40 4.57 -16.40 -3.10
N MET A 41 5.13 -15.27 -2.64
CA MET A 41 5.23 -14.93 -1.23
C MET A 41 4.16 -13.90 -0.81
N THR A 42 4.55 -12.80 -0.20
CA THR A 42 3.62 -11.79 0.37
C THR A 42 2.62 -11.22 -0.64
N SER A 43 2.97 -11.19 -1.92
CA SER A 43 2.07 -10.73 -2.98
C SER A 43 0.97 -11.75 -3.32
N TYR A 44 1.10 -12.99 -2.89
CA TYR A 44 0.13 -14.05 -3.14
C TYR A 44 -0.99 -14.02 -2.10
N GLY A 45 -2.24 -14.10 -2.55
CA GLY A 45 -3.40 -14.28 -1.66
C GLY A 45 -3.82 -13.04 -0.85
N HIS A 46 -3.33 -11.85 -1.18
CA HIS A 46 -3.85 -10.64 -0.55
C HIS A 46 -5.23 -10.25 -1.15
N ALA A 47 -5.85 -9.18 -0.63
CA ALA A 47 -7.23 -8.79 -0.96
C ALA A 47 -7.50 -8.45 -2.44
N CYS A 48 -6.45 -8.35 -3.27
CA CYS A 48 -6.55 -8.11 -4.73
C CYS A 48 -7.37 -6.87 -5.10
N THR A 49 -7.27 -5.81 -4.30
CA THR A 49 -7.98 -4.55 -4.53
C THR A 49 -7.00 -3.48 -4.97
N PHE A 50 -7.31 -2.82 -6.09
CA PHE A 50 -6.61 -1.61 -6.49
C PHE A 50 -7.26 -0.42 -5.77
N ALA A 51 -6.56 0.15 -4.80
CA ALA A 51 -7.07 1.19 -3.91
C ALA A 51 -6.25 2.48 -4.06
N ASP A 52 -6.31 3.09 -5.23
CA ASP A 52 -5.66 4.37 -5.54
C ASP A 52 -6.19 5.55 -4.69
N TYR A 53 -7.40 5.40 -4.15
CA TYR A 53 -8.03 6.34 -3.22
C TYR A 53 -7.53 6.22 -1.76
N ALA A 54 -6.80 5.16 -1.40
CA ALA A 54 -6.43 4.85 -0.01
C ALA A 54 -5.23 5.68 0.49
N CYS A 55 -5.33 7.00 0.42
CA CYS A 55 -4.28 7.94 0.80
C CYS A 55 -4.40 8.46 2.24
N VAL A 56 -5.56 8.30 2.89
CA VAL A 56 -5.76 8.80 4.27
C VAL A 56 -5.23 7.77 5.27
N PRO A 57 -4.25 8.13 6.12
CA PRO A 57 -3.68 7.20 7.09
C PRO A 57 -4.64 6.97 8.27
N VAL A 58 -4.53 5.79 8.89
CA VAL A 58 -5.38 5.41 10.03
C VAL A 58 -5.11 6.21 11.30
N ASN A 59 -3.96 6.86 11.40
CA ASN A 59 -3.52 7.66 12.55
C ASN A 59 -4.10 9.08 12.53
N SER A 60 -5.42 9.21 12.40
CA SER A 60 -6.11 10.51 12.44
C SER A 60 -6.23 11.08 13.85
N PRO A 61 -6.39 12.42 14.03
CA PRO A 61 -6.63 13.03 15.33
C PRO A 61 -7.89 12.50 16.04
N ASP A 62 -8.89 12.09 15.29
CA ASP A 62 -10.15 11.55 15.83
C ASP A 62 -9.96 10.15 16.44
N LEU A 63 -8.85 9.48 16.12
CA LEU A 63 -8.51 8.22 16.77
C LEU A 63 -8.52 8.36 18.29
N PHE A 64 -7.93 9.43 18.84
CA PHE A 64 -7.88 9.67 20.29
C PHE A 64 -9.25 9.79 20.93
N LYS A 65 -10.19 10.44 20.25
CA LYS A 65 -11.58 10.60 20.73
C LYS A 65 -12.31 9.27 20.75
N ASN A 66 -12.00 8.39 19.80
CA ASN A 66 -12.71 7.15 19.56
C ASN A 66 -12.08 5.92 20.25
N ILE A 67 -10.80 5.97 20.65
CA ILE A 67 -10.13 4.87 21.35
C ILE A 67 -10.94 4.31 22.53
N PRO A 68 -11.48 5.12 23.47
CA PRO A 68 -12.23 4.57 24.60
C PRO A 68 -13.46 3.77 24.13
N SER A 69 -14.21 4.28 23.16
CA SER A 69 -15.39 3.59 22.62
C SER A 69 -15.04 2.34 21.82
N MET A 70 -13.88 2.32 21.15
CA MET A 70 -13.40 1.17 20.39
C MET A 70 -12.92 0.04 21.28
N LEU A 71 -12.33 0.35 22.44
CA LEU A 71 -11.83 -0.64 23.41
C LEU A 71 -12.95 -1.21 24.30
N LEU A 72 -13.97 -0.40 24.61
CA LEU A 72 -15.07 -0.82 25.50
C LEU A 72 -16.10 -1.72 24.81
N LYS A 73 -16.15 -1.73 23.48
CA LYS A 73 -17.05 -2.60 22.73
C LYS A 73 -16.45 -4.00 22.60
N SER A 74 -17.17 -5.03 23.01
CA SER A 74 -16.74 -6.45 22.91
C SER A 74 -16.36 -6.89 21.48
N ASN A 75 -16.98 -6.28 20.46
CA ASN A 75 -16.67 -6.49 19.04
C ASN A 75 -16.08 -5.23 18.39
N GLY A 76 -15.33 -4.45 19.18
CA GLY A 76 -14.69 -3.24 18.67
C GLY A 76 -13.63 -3.54 17.61
N PRO A 77 -13.39 -2.62 16.67
CA PRO A 77 -12.39 -2.80 15.61
C PRO A 77 -10.95 -2.72 16.11
N LEU A 78 -10.73 -2.34 17.38
CA LEU A 78 -9.41 -2.14 17.96
C LEU A 78 -9.16 -3.14 19.10
N ALA A 79 -8.17 -4.02 18.89
CA ALA A 79 -7.63 -4.88 19.95
C ALA A 79 -6.21 -4.41 20.30
N ILE A 80 -5.96 -4.14 21.57
CA ILE A 80 -4.64 -3.70 22.04
C ILE A 80 -4.04 -4.77 22.97
N ASP A 81 -2.88 -5.27 22.60
CA ASP A 81 -2.02 -6.04 23.50
C ASP A 81 -1.10 -5.07 24.24
N PHE A 82 -1.37 -4.85 25.52
CA PHE A 82 -0.60 -3.94 26.36
C PHE A 82 0.86 -4.36 26.53
N PHE A 83 1.16 -5.66 26.58
CA PHE A 83 2.53 -6.13 26.67
C PHE A 83 3.30 -5.84 25.38
N HIS A 84 2.65 -5.98 24.24
CA HIS A 84 3.24 -5.63 22.96
C HIS A 84 3.54 -4.13 22.86
N VAL A 85 2.61 -3.28 23.29
CA VAL A 85 2.81 -1.82 23.30
C VAL A 85 3.97 -1.43 24.21
N LEU A 86 4.07 -2.01 25.41
CA LEU A 86 5.18 -1.76 26.32
C LEU A 86 6.55 -2.15 25.74
N LYS A 87 6.62 -3.25 25.01
CA LYS A 87 7.84 -3.67 24.30
C LYS A 87 8.21 -2.75 23.14
N ASN A 88 7.23 -2.04 22.57
CA ASN A 88 7.39 -1.21 21.37
C ASN A 88 7.10 0.28 21.64
N LEU A 89 7.44 0.80 22.80
CA LEU A 89 7.15 2.19 23.21
C LEU A 89 7.67 3.23 22.20
N ASN A 90 8.84 3.01 21.63
CA ASN A 90 9.40 3.92 20.62
C ASN A 90 8.51 4.00 19.35
N TRP A 91 7.97 2.87 18.90
CA TRP A 91 7.02 2.85 17.81
C TRP A 91 5.70 3.53 18.20
N ALA A 92 5.14 3.19 19.38
CA ALA A 92 3.89 3.74 19.88
C ALA A 92 3.96 5.27 20.02
N THR A 93 5.04 5.81 20.59
CA THR A 93 5.23 7.26 20.71
C THR A 93 5.33 7.95 19.35
N LYS A 94 6.06 7.38 18.39
CA LYS A 94 6.13 7.92 17.02
C LYS A 94 4.78 7.87 16.32
N PHE A 95 4.02 6.79 16.49
CA PHE A 95 2.67 6.68 15.96
C PHE A 95 1.79 7.82 16.47
N LEU A 96 1.76 8.03 17.81
CA LEU A 96 0.98 9.08 18.44
C LEU A 96 1.42 10.50 18.00
N GLN A 97 2.71 10.74 17.87
CA GLN A 97 3.24 12.02 17.37
C GLN A 97 2.81 12.35 15.95
N ASN A 98 2.47 11.35 15.14
CA ASN A 98 1.97 11.53 13.79
C ASN A 98 0.44 11.64 13.70
N CYS A 99 -0.30 11.51 14.81
CA CYS A 99 -1.75 11.67 14.88
C CYS A 99 -2.18 13.15 14.97
N THR A 100 -1.54 14.05 14.28
CA THR A 100 -1.91 15.47 14.23
C THR A 100 -2.44 15.83 12.86
N THR A 101 -3.40 16.77 12.78
CA THR A 101 -4.01 17.20 11.51
C THR A 101 -2.96 17.53 10.45
N LYS A 102 -1.95 18.34 10.84
CA LYS A 102 -0.86 18.73 9.94
C LYS A 102 -0.06 17.52 9.39
N LYS A 103 0.20 16.52 10.25
CA LYS A 103 0.94 15.32 9.84
C LYS A 103 0.08 14.41 8.96
N VAL A 104 -1.18 14.24 9.30
CA VAL A 104 -2.14 13.47 8.51
C VAL A 104 -2.29 14.08 7.11
N GLU A 105 -2.47 15.38 7.02
CA GLU A 105 -2.55 16.11 5.74
C GLU A 105 -1.27 15.93 4.90
N TYR A 106 -0.10 16.08 5.51
CA TYR A 106 1.17 15.86 4.83
C TYR A 106 1.31 14.43 4.30
N ILE A 107 0.95 13.42 5.13
CA ILE A 107 1.01 12.01 4.75
C ILE A 107 0.00 11.72 3.63
N SER A 108 -1.24 12.21 3.76
CA SER A 108 -2.28 12.01 2.75
C SER A 108 -1.89 12.60 1.40
N ASN A 109 -1.36 13.82 1.38
CA ASN A 109 -0.90 14.46 0.15
C ASN A 109 0.29 13.71 -0.47
N SER A 110 1.23 13.23 0.35
CA SER A 110 2.38 12.48 -0.13
C SER A 110 1.97 11.12 -0.71
N LEU A 111 1.07 10.40 -0.04
CA LEU A 111 0.51 9.13 -0.54
C LEU A 111 -0.35 9.36 -1.78
N GLY A 112 -1.21 10.40 -1.79
CA GLY A 112 -2.02 10.75 -2.96
C GLY A 112 -1.16 11.01 -4.19
N ASN A 113 -0.05 11.74 -4.05
CA ASN A 113 0.88 11.97 -5.14
C ASN A 113 1.53 10.68 -5.69
N LEU A 114 1.79 9.70 -4.82
CA LEU A 114 2.30 8.40 -5.26
C LEU A 114 1.22 7.56 -5.96
N LEU A 115 -0.02 7.64 -5.47
CA LEU A 115 -1.12 6.80 -5.95
C LEU A 115 -1.79 7.35 -7.22
N ASN A 116 -1.70 8.67 -7.48
CA ASN A 116 -2.35 9.34 -8.61
C ASN A 116 -2.05 8.71 -9.99
N ASN A 117 -0.88 8.09 -10.15
CA ASN A 117 -0.49 7.47 -11.41
C ASN A 117 -0.56 5.93 -11.35
N ALA A 118 -1.03 5.36 -10.25
CA ALA A 118 -1.00 3.91 -10.07
C ALA A 118 -1.90 3.19 -11.08
N SER A 119 -3.15 3.66 -11.26
CA SER A 119 -4.09 3.09 -12.24
C SER A 119 -3.55 3.19 -13.65
N ILE A 120 -3.04 4.35 -14.05
CA ILE A 120 -2.44 4.57 -15.40
C ILE A 120 -1.27 3.61 -15.64
N SER A 121 -0.43 3.41 -14.62
CA SER A 121 0.71 2.48 -14.72
C SER A 121 0.27 1.03 -14.83
N TYR A 122 -0.80 0.64 -14.15
CA TYR A 122 -1.39 -0.70 -14.32
C TYR A 122 -2.03 -0.88 -15.68
N ASP A 123 -2.74 0.10 -16.21
CA ASP A 123 -3.33 0.06 -17.54
C ASP A 123 -2.25 -0.17 -18.62
N GLU A 124 -1.07 0.43 -18.45
CA GLU A 124 0.06 0.20 -19.34
C GLU A 124 0.55 -1.25 -19.30
N ILE A 125 0.66 -1.85 -18.10
CA ILE A 125 1.01 -3.26 -17.95
C ILE A 125 -0.07 -4.15 -18.58
N PHE A 126 -1.35 -3.85 -18.34
CA PHE A 126 -2.49 -4.64 -18.81
C PHE A 126 -2.68 -4.56 -20.33
N THR A 127 -2.14 -3.53 -20.98
CA THR A 127 -2.07 -3.46 -22.43
C THR A 127 -1.12 -4.49 -23.01
N ASP A 128 -0.01 -4.78 -22.32
CA ASP A 128 1.00 -5.73 -22.78
C ASP A 128 0.67 -7.19 -22.41
N ILE A 129 -0.19 -7.41 -21.41
CA ILE A 129 -0.63 -8.75 -20.97
C ILE A 129 -2.15 -8.82 -20.90
N ASN A 130 -2.73 -9.94 -21.37
CA ASN A 130 -4.16 -10.15 -21.25
C ASN A 130 -4.52 -10.58 -19.82
N VAL A 131 -5.16 -9.68 -19.07
CA VAL A 131 -5.59 -9.90 -17.68
C VAL A 131 -7.10 -9.90 -17.52
N SER A 132 -7.87 -9.86 -18.60
CA SER A 132 -9.34 -9.70 -18.57
C SER A 132 -10.08 -10.79 -17.78
N GLU A 133 -9.51 -11.98 -17.69
CA GLU A 133 -10.08 -13.08 -16.90
C GLU A 133 -9.85 -12.93 -15.39
N TYR A 134 -8.86 -12.12 -14.98
CA TYR A 134 -8.44 -11.97 -13.59
C TYR A 134 -8.91 -10.68 -12.95
N ILE A 135 -9.27 -9.68 -13.76
CA ILE A 135 -9.70 -8.37 -13.27
C ILE A 135 -11.21 -8.25 -13.39
N LYS A 136 -11.85 -7.98 -12.27
CA LYS A 136 -13.26 -7.58 -12.19
C LYS A 136 -13.33 -6.10 -11.88
N ASN A 137 -14.04 -5.35 -12.72
CA ASN A 137 -14.31 -3.93 -12.49
C ASN A 137 -15.52 -3.81 -11.56
N GLU A 138 -15.30 -3.97 -10.26
CA GLU A 138 -16.31 -3.74 -9.22
C GLU A 138 -15.98 -2.45 -8.50
N GLN A 139 -17.00 -1.61 -8.29
CA GLN A 139 -16.83 -0.35 -7.57
C GLN A 139 -17.01 -0.57 -6.07
N ALA A 140 -16.15 0.06 -5.26
CA ALA A 140 -16.34 0.14 -3.82
C ALA A 140 -17.23 1.34 -3.48
N LEU A 141 -18.35 1.10 -2.78
CA LEU A 141 -19.25 2.15 -2.32
C LEU A 141 -18.97 2.47 -0.85
N TYR A 142 -18.63 3.71 -0.56
CA TYR A 142 -18.50 4.22 0.81
C TYR A 142 -19.75 4.96 1.21
N LEU A 143 -20.41 4.49 2.27
CA LEU A 143 -21.61 5.11 2.82
C LEU A 143 -21.22 5.88 4.10
N TYR A 144 -21.57 7.16 4.14
CA TYR A 144 -21.42 8.02 5.31
C TYR A 144 -22.80 8.30 5.91
N GLN A 145 -22.90 8.23 7.24
CA GLN A 145 -24.18 8.50 7.93
C GLN A 145 -24.46 9.98 8.13
N ASN A 146 -23.44 10.82 8.11
CA ASN A 146 -23.56 12.26 8.30
C ASN A 146 -22.63 13.00 7.32
N GLU A 147 -23.07 14.16 6.86
CA GLU A 147 -22.20 15.14 6.22
C GLU A 147 -21.30 15.75 7.31
N SER A 148 -19.99 15.58 7.19
CA SER A 148 -19.00 16.16 8.12
C SER A 148 -18.47 17.47 7.60
#